data_46b1176a68c6c47d931f01427bcb0bac
#
_entry.id   46b1176a68c6c47d931f01427bcb0bac
#
_cell.length_a   1.000
_cell.length_b   1.000
_cell.length_c   1.000
_cell.angle_alpha   90.00
_cell.angle_beta   90.00
_cell.angle_gamma   90.00
#
_symmetry.space_group_name_H-M   'P 1'
#
loop_
_entity.id
_entity.type
_entity.pdbx_description
1 polymer ?
#
loop_
_entity_poly.entity_id
_entity_poly.type
_entity_poly.pdbx_seq_one_letter_code
_entity_poly.pdbx_strand_id
1 'polypeptide(L)'
;CKQKFPGLPVIAMGHLYAAGIEPSESERDIQIGNQAAFQASQFGDYFSYVALGHIHKPQRVSAAIPAFYSGSPLPLSFSERTDEKRVLILDTSTGFEPKSVAIPTFRKLNKVSGDLERIQSKLQVLKSEGELTNLIEVELIEENFDANRIAQLDTLVTEFNTPGLEIVKHRATFKNRLKATGKLFDAQQHLEDLKPLEVFTKMLEQNSYDTETKAKVTLAFQELVEHLNTTDPA
;
A
#
# COMPACT_ATOMS: atom_id res chain seq x y z
N CYS A 1 18.89 -17.92 29.24
CA CYS A 1 17.62 -18.49 29.77
C CYS A 1 17.77 -19.98 30.05
N LYS A 2 18.17 -20.86 29.15
CA LYS A 2 18.26 -22.34 29.35
C LYS A 2 19.16 -22.75 30.54
N GLN A 3 20.26 -22.04 30.79
CA GLN A 3 21.10 -22.30 31.95
C GLN A 3 20.40 -21.99 33.28
N LYS A 4 19.58 -20.91 33.34
CA LYS A 4 18.86 -20.50 34.54
C LYS A 4 17.56 -21.30 34.75
N PHE A 5 16.96 -21.77 33.65
CA PHE A 5 15.68 -22.50 33.66
C PHE A 5 15.79 -23.75 32.77
N PRO A 6 16.52 -24.78 33.24
CA PRO A 6 16.68 -26.00 32.49
C PRO A 6 15.35 -26.74 32.33
N GLY A 7 15.09 -27.26 31.14
CA GLY A 7 13.88 -28.04 30.86
C GLY A 7 12.63 -27.20 30.52
N LEU A 8 12.67 -25.86 30.68
CA LEU A 8 11.54 -25.02 30.27
C LEU A 8 11.63 -24.63 28.78
N PRO A 9 10.49 -24.56 28.08
CA PRO A 9 10.44 -24.04 26.72
C PRO A 9 10.80 -22.55 26.69
N VAL A 10 11.49 -22.14 25.64
CA VAL A 10 11.83 -20.72 25.43
C VAL A 10 11.03 -20.19 24.27
N ILE A 11 10.17 -19.23 24.51
CA ILE A 11 9.39 -18.52 23.51
C ILE A 11 10.07 -17.17 23.25
N ALA A 12 10.40 -16.87 21.99
CA ALA A 12 10.88 -15.56 21.59
C ALA A 12 9.73 -14.72 20.99
N MET A 13 9.80 -13.42 21.23
CA MET A 13 8.92 -12.43 20.59
C MET A 13 9.77 -11.36 19.93
N GLY A 14 9.39 -10.93 18.73
CA GLY A 14 10.12 -9.90 18.00
C GLY A 14 9.22 -9.12 17.06
N HIS A 15 9.63 -7.87 16.78
CA HIS A 15 8.99 -7.01 15.80
C HIS A 15 10.03 -6.70 14.72
N LEU A 16 10.07 -7.52 13.66
CA LEU A 16 11.13 -7.49 12.64
C LEU A 16 10.61 -8.02 11.30
N TYR A 17 11.34 -7.73 10.24
CA TYR A 17 11.12 -8.28 8.89
C TYR A 17 12.03 -9.48 8.66
N ALA A 18 11.44 -10.66 8.49
CA ALA A 18 12.17 -11.87 8.14
C ALA A 18 12.31 -12.02 6.61
N ALA A 19 13.43 -12.56 6.16
CA ALA A 19 13.67 -12.80 4.74
C ALA A 19 12.67 -13.83 4.17
N GLY A 20 12.24 -13.60 2.92
CA GLY A 20 11.31 -14.50 2.22
C GLY A 20 9.84 -14.34 2.62
N ILE A 21 9.49 -13.27 3.31
CA ILE A 21 8.12 -12.93 3.74
C ILE A 21 7.51 -11.89 2.80
N GLU A 22 6.22 -12.02 2.54
CA GLU A 22 5.46 -11.08 1.72
C GLU A 22 4.90 -9.94 2.59
N PRO A 23 5.36 -8.68 2.41
CA PRO A 23 4.76 -7.52 3.05
C PRO A 23 3.44 -7.13 2.36
N SER A 24 2.61 -6.32 3.03
CA SER A 24 1.51 -5.57 2.43
C SER A 24 1.93 -4.12 2.14
N GLU A 25 1.04 -3.31 1.58
CA GLU A 25 1.32 -1.87 1.30
C GLU A 25 1.32 -1.00 2.57
N SER A 26 0.89 -1.54 3.70
CA SER A 26 0.70 -0.79 4.94
C SER A 26 1.84 -0.89 5.94
N GLU A 27 2.78 -1.82 5.73
CA GLU A 27 3.99 -1.87 6.54
C GLU A 27 4.90 -0.71 6.21
N ARG A 28 5.47 -0.09 7.25
CA ARG A 28 6.53 0.88 7.08
C ARG A 28 7.84 0.17 6.79
N ASP A 29 8.62 0.68 5.84
CA ASP A 29 9.97 0.20 5.63
C ASP A 29 10.80 0.39 6.91
N ILE A 30 11.10 -0.70 7.59
CA ILE A 30 12.08 -0.67 8.68
C ILE A 30 13.48 -0.78 8.07
N GLN A 31 13.87 0.20 7.27
CA GLN A 31 15.26 0.35 6.86
C GLN A 31 15.96 1.37 7.78
N ILE A 32 16.29 0.94 9.00
CA ILE A 32 17.28 1.66 9.79
C ILE A 32 18.65 1.19 9.32
N GLY A 33 19.24 1.94 8.36
CA GLY A 33 20.58 1.71 7.85
C GLY A 33 20.74 0.34 7.17
N ASN A 34 20.62 0.24 5.90
CA ASN A 34 21.02 -0.87 5.00
C ASN A 34 21.03 -2.31 5.59
N GLN A 35 20.24 -2.59 6.65
CA GLN A 35 20.16 -3.90 7.25
C GLN A 35 19.25 -4.78 6.43
N ALA A 36 19.84 -5.82 5.85
CA ALA A 36 19.13 -6.89 5.17
C ALA A 36 18.07 -7.52 6.10
N ALA A 37 16.97 -8.02 5.50
CA ALA A 37 15.95 -8.79 6.21
C ALA A 37 16.59 -9.88 7.10
N PHE A 38 16.05 -10.07 8.30
CA PHE A 38 16.55 -11.06 9.24
C PHE A 38 16.43 -12.47 8.67
N GLN A 39 17.54 -13.21 8.62
CA GLN A 39 17.55 -14.56 8.09
C GLN A 39 16.91 -15.54 9.10
N ALA A 40 15.86 -16.25 8.69
CA ALA A 40 15.14 -17.19 9.54
C ALA A 40 16.04 -18.31 10.13
N SER A 41 17.14 -18.67 9.42
CA SER A 41 18.15 -19.59 9.92
C SER A 41 18.85 -19.12 11.20
N GLN A 42 18.87 -17.82 11.47
CA GLN A 42 19.46 -17.23 12.67
C GLN A 42 18.64 -17.49 13.93
N PHE A 43 17.38 -17.95 13.82
CA PHE A 43 16.64 -18.43 14.99
C PHE A 43 17.24 -19.71 15.56
N GLY A 44 17.93 -20.52 14.74
CA GLY A 44 18.50 -21.80 15.15
C GLY A 44 17.43 -22.74 15.72
N ASP A 45 17.84 -23.58 16.69
CA ASP A 45 16.98 -24.53 17.41
C ASP A 45 16.82 -24.16 18.90
N TYR A 46 17.27 -22.97 19.26
CA TYR A 46 17.27 -22.51 20.67
C TYR A 46 15.87 -22.27 21.22
N PHE A 47 14.98 -21.74 20.38
CA PHE A 47 13.61 -21.40 20.77
C PHE A 47 12.65 -22.57 20.49
N SER A 48 11.64 -22.71 21.31
CA SER A 48 10.54 -23.65 21.09
C SER A 48 9.47 -23.06 20.17
N TYR A 49 9.34 -21.72 20.17
CA TYR A 49 8.41 -20.96 19.33
C TYR A 49 8.91 -19.53 19.17
N VAL A 50 8.64 -18.92 18.00
CA VAL A 50 8.92 -17.52 17.73
C VAL A 50 7.65 -16.80 17.27
N ALA A 51 7.19 -15.84 18.06
CA ALA A 51 6.06 -14.97 17.74
C ALA A 51 6.59 -13.66 17.13
N LEU A 52 6.19 -13.38 15.88
CA LEU A 52 6.65 -12.22 15.13
C LEU A 52 5.54 -11.22 14.92
N GLY A 53 5.86 -9.94 15.07
CA GLY A 53 5.06 -8.79 14.68
C GLY A 53 5.74 -8.01 13.55
N HIS A 54 5.11 -6.96 13.06
CA HIS A 54 5.42 -6.09 11.95
C HIS A 54 4.62 -6.41 10.69
N ILE A 55 4.62 -7.65 10.22
CA ILE A 55 3.94 -8.04 8.97
C ILE A 55 2.45 -8.24 9.24
N HIS A 56 1.62 -7.58 8.43
CA HIS A 56 0.15 -7.59 8.58
C HIS A 56 -0.51 -8.80 7.93
N LYS A 57 0.16 -9.42 6.96
CA LYS A 57 -0.30 -10.65 6.32
C LYS A 57 0.03 -11.86 7.21
N PRO A 58 -0.98 -12.66 7.65
CA PRO A 58 -0.73 -13.85 8.45
C PRO A 58 0.09 -14.88 7.66
N GLN A 59 1.26 -15.29 8.17
CA GLN A 59 2.11 -16.25 7.49
C GLN A 59 3.08 -16.96 8.42
N ARG A 60 3.55 -18.13 7.98
CA ARG A 60 4.60 -18.89 8.63
C ARG A 60 5.95 -18.51 8.03
N VAL A 61 6.95 -18.35 8.88
CA VAL A 61 8.34 -18.16 8.45
C VAL A 61 8.97 -19.53 8.20
N SER A 62 9.72 -19.69 7.11
CA SER A 62 10.47 -20.91 6.83
C SER A 62 11.70 -21.01 7.73
N ALA A 63 11.54 -21.58 8.92
CA ALA A 63 12.55 -21.79 9.94
C ALA A 63 12.54 -23.23 10.43
N ALA A 64 13.63 -23.67 11.09
CA ALA A 64 13.73 -25.00 11.69
C ALA A 64 12.75 -25.22 12.85
N ILE A 65 12.28 -24.12 13.46
CA ILE A 65 11.35 -24.08 14.58
C ILE A 65 10.05 -23.40 14.16
N PRO A 66 8.93 -23.62 14.85
CA PRO A 66 7.69 -22.88 14.62
C PRO A 66 7.89 -21.39 14.80
N ALA A 67 7.76 -20.62 13.72
CA ALA A 67 7.90 -19.17 13.71
C ALA A 67 6.78 -18.56 12.86
N PHE A 68 6.01 -17.61 13.41
CA PHE A 68 4.81 -17.09 12.77
C PHE A 68 4.63 -15.59 12.95
N TYR A 69 4.11 -14.97 11.89
CA TYR A 69 3.37 -13.72 11.97
C TYR A 69 1.87 -14.05 12.12
N SER A 70 1.26 -13.62 13.21
CA SER A 70 -0.21 -13.72 13.34
C SER A 70 -0.92 -12.80 12.35
N GLY A 71 -0.26 -11.75 11.92
CA GLY A 71 -0.81 -10.67 11.12
C GLY A 71 -1.47 -9.57 11.96
N SER A 72 -2.03 -8.57 11.28
CA SER A 72 -2.88 -7.56 11.92
C SER A 72 -4.27 -8.13 12.20
N PRO A 73 -4.95 -7.75 13.29
CA PRO A 73 -6.29 -8.25 13.60
C PRO A 73 -7.38 -7.71 12.66
N LEU A 74 -7.11 -6.58 11.99
CA LEU A 74 -7.98 -5.93 11.03
C LEU A 74 -7.17 -5.57 9.78
N PRO A 75 -7.79 -5.48 8.59
CA PRO A 75 -7.11 -4.95 7.42
C PRO A 75 -6.82 -3.45 7.61
N LEU A 76 -5.56 -3.07 7.44
CA LEU A 76 -5.08 -1.68 7.60
C LEU A 76 -4.93 -0.97 6.25
N SER A 77 -5.04 -1.71 5.14
CA SER A 77 -5.03 -1.16 3.78
C SER A 77 -5.92 -1.97 2.83
N PHE A 78 -6.22 -1.40 1.67
CA PHE A 78 -6.98 -2.10 0.63
C PHE A 78 -6.20 -3.26 -0.01
N SER A 79 -4.89 -3.32 0.14
CA SER A 79 -4.09 -4.49 -0.28
C SER A 79 -4.40 -5.73 0.56
N GLU A 80 -4.79 -5.55 1.82
CA GLU A 80 -5.11 -6.62 2.76
C GLU A 80 -6.58 -7.08 2.72
N ARG A 81 -7.39 -6.56 1.79
CA ARG A 81 -8.85 -6.81 1.70
C ARG A 81 -9.24 -8.28 1.56
N THR A 82 -8.33 -9.12 1.09
CA THR A 82 -8.53 -10.55 0.87
C THR A 82 -7.82 -11.41 1.92
N ASP A 83 -7.11 -10.81 2.86
CA ASP A 83 -6.42 -11.55 3.91
C ASP A 83 -7.41 -12.10 4.92
N GLU A 84 -7.28 -13.38 5.25
CA GLU A 84 -8.00 -13.98 6.36
C GLU A 84 -7.29 -13.56 7.68
N LYS A 85 -7.89 -12.59 8.37
CA LYS A 85 -7.35 -12.09 9.64
C LYS A 85 -7.59 -13.11 10.76
N ARG A 86 -6.59 -13.28 11.63
CA ARG A 86 -6.61 -14.33 12.65
C ARG A 86 -5.81 -13.94 13.89
N VAL A 87 -6.04 -14.67 14.96
CA VAL A 87 -5.14 -14.77 16.10
C VAL A 87 -4.57 -16.18 16.17
N LEU A 88 -3.40 -16.33 16.80
CA LEU A 88 -2.75 -17.59 17.02
C LEU A 88 -2.79 -17.91 18.54
N ILE A 89 -3.33 -19.07 18.89
CA ILE A 89 -3.36 -19.57 20.25
C ILE A 89 -2.30 -20.66 20.38
N LEU A 90 -1.33 -20.45 21.26
CA LEU A 90 -0.27 -21.41 21.57
C LEU A 90 -0.59 -22.10 22.90
N ASP A 91 -0.82 -23.42 22.85
CA ASP A 91 -0.96 -24.26 24.03
C ASP A 91 0.31 -25.10 24.20
N THR A 92 1.16 -24.69 25.12
CA THR A 92 2.46 -25.34 25.35
C THR A 92 2.36 -26.74 25.98
N SER A 93 1.17 -27.13 26.46
CA SER A 93 0.93 -28.49 26.97
C SER A 93 0.74 -29.51 25.85
N THR A 94 0.32 -29.06 24.67
CA THR A 94 0.07 -29.91 23.48
C THR A 94 1.15 -29.80 22.41
N GLY A 95 2.10 -28.87 22.56
CA GLY A 95 3.19 -28.64 21.61
C GLY A 95 3.38 -27.17 21.27
N PHE A 96 4.13 -26.90 20.17
CA PHE A 96 4.49 -25.54 19.75
C PHE A 96 3.94 -25.15 18.37
N GLU A 97 3.05 -25.95 17.79
CA GLU A 97 2.27 -25.53 16.62
C GLU A 97 1.02 -24.77 17.09
N PRO A 98 0.85 -23.50 16.71
CA PRO A 98 -0.28 -22.71 17.18
C PRO A 98 -1.57 -23.07 16.47
N LYS A 99 -2.68 -22.97 17.19
CA LYS A 99 -4.03 -23.04 16.61
C LYS A 99 -4.42 -21.69 16.04
N SER A 100 -4.78 -21.66 14.75
CA SER A 100 -5.33 -20.47 14.09
C SER A 100 -6.80 -20.32 14.44
N VAL A 101 -7.20 -19.10 14.84
CA VAL A 101 -8.59 -18.72 15.08
C VAL A 101 -8.89 -17.49 14.22
N ALA A 102 -9.79 -17.64 13.26
CA ALA A 102 -10.19 -16.55 12.36
C ALA A 102 -10.90 -15.44 13.13
N ILE A 103 -10.61 -14.21 12.74
CA ILE A 103 -11.31 -13.01 13.23
C ILE A 103 -12.45 -12.72 12.24
N PRO A 104 -13.69 -12.55 12.71
CA PRO A 104 -14.80 -12.16 11.83
C PRO A 104 -14.56 -10.84 11.12
N THR A 105 -14.98 -10.74 9.87
CA THR A 105 -14.90 -9.49 9.11
C THR A 105 -16.03 -8.57 9.49
N PHE A 106 -15.76 -7.56 10.31
CA PHE A 106 -16.75 -6.58 10.76
C PHE A 106 -17.02 -5.49 9.72
N ARG A 107 -16.02 -5.18 8.87
CA ARG A 107 -16.09 -4.16 7.82
C ARG A 107 -15.37 -4.67 6.59
N LYS A 108 -16.04 -4.69 5.46
CA LYS A 108 -15.45 -5.10 4.19
C LYS A 108 -14.74 -3.92 3.51
N LEU A 109 -13.57 -4.21 2.96
CA LEU A 109 -12.83 -3.31 2.07
C LEU A 109 -13.03 -3.76 0.63
N ASN A 110 -13.45 -2.87 -0.24
CA ASN A 110 -13.67 -3.14 -1.65
C ASN A 110 -12.73 -2.30 -2.50
N LYS A 111 -12.14 -2.89 -3.53
CA LYS A 111 -11.37 -2.15 -4.54
C LYS A 111 -12.07 -2.26 -5.88
N VAL A 112 -12.42 -1.11 -6.45
CA VAL A 112 -13.08 -0.99 -7.75
C VAL A 112 -12.10 -0.32 -8.71
N SER A 113 -11.71 -1.00 -9.79
CA SER A 113 -10.76 -0.47 -10.75
C SER A 113 -11.17 -0.75 -12.19
N GLY A 114 -10.78 0.13 -13.12
CA GLY A 114 -11.04 0.06 -14.54
C GLY A 114 -11.15 1.43 -15.19
N ASP A 115 -11.70 1.48 -16.41
CA ASP A 115 -12.20 2.70 -17.01
C ASP A 115 -13.44 3.23 -16.27
N LEU A 116 -13.88 4.44 -16.58
CA LEU A 116 -14.97 5.10 -15.86
C LEU A 116 -16.28 4.32 -15.95
N GLU A 117 -16.61 3.78 -17.10
CA GLU A 117 -17.83 3.02 -17.38
C GLU A 117 -17.87 1.72 -16.57
N ARG A 118 -16.73 1.06 -16.48
CA ARG A 118 -16.57 -0.16 -15.68
C ARG A 118 -16.66 0.13 -14.17
N ILE A 119 -16.10 1.25 -13.73
CA ILE A 119 -16.22 1.69 -12.33
C ILE A 119 -17.67 1.94 -11.99
N GLN A 120 -18.39 2.72 -12.80
CA GLN A 120 -19.82 2.99 -12.60
C GLN A 120 -20.64 1.70 -12.53
N SER A 121 -20.45 0.80 -13.46
CA SER A 121 -21.16 -0.48 -13.51
C SER A 121 -20.91 -1.34 -12.27
N LYS A 122 -19.67 -1.38 -11.78
CA LYS A 122 -19.32 -2.13 -10.57
C LYS A 122 -19.90 -1.51 -9.31
N LEU A 123 -19.87 -0.17 -9.18
CA LEU A 123 -20.43 0.53 -8.03
C LEU A 123 -21.95 0.36 -7.93
N GLN A 124 -22.67 0.32 -9.07
CA GLN A 124 -24.12 0.11 -9.10
C GLN A 124 -24.57 -1.26 -8.58
N VAL A 125 -23.74 -2.30 -8.75
CA VAL A 125 -24.07 -3.66 -8.31
C VAL A 125 -23.46 -4.02 -6.95
N LEU A 126 -22.59 -3.16 -6.43
CA LEU A 126 -21.94 -3.39 -5.14
C LEU A 126 -22.96 -3.28 -4.01
N LYS A 127 -22.95 -4.27 -3.12
CA LYS A 127 -23.86 -4.31 -1.96
C LYS A 127 -23.06 -4.19 -0.67
N SER A 128 -23.65 -3.53 0.31
CA SER A 128 -23.13 -3.54 1.67
C SER A 128 -23.30 -4.92 2.29
N GLU A 129 -22.28 -5.37 3.00
CA GLU A 129 -22.27 -6.62 3.73
C GLU A 129 -21.83 -6.36 5.19
N GLY A 130 -22.45 -7.04 6.15
CA GLY A 130 -22.15 -6.88 7.56
C GLY A 130 -22.84 -5.69 8.21
N GLU A 131 -22.44 -5.36 9.44
CA GLU A 131 -23.09 -4.33 10.27
C GLU A 131 -22.49 -2.93 10.09
N LEU A 132 -21.23 -2.86 9.65
CA LEU A 132 -20.51 -1.60 9.50
C LEU A 132 -20.47 -1.16 8.04
N THR A 133 -20.44 0.15 7.82
CA THR A 133 -20.23 0.74 6.50
C THR A 133 -18.98 0.19 5.85
N ASN A 134 -19.12 -0.39 4.66
CA ASN A 134 -18.00 -0.94 3.90
C ASN A 134 -17.28 0.18 3.16
N LEU A 135 -15.96 0.12 3.15
CA LEU A 135 -15.12 1.14 2.53
C LEU A 135 -14.71 0.73 1.11
N ILE A 136 -14.60 1.72 0.24
CA ILE A 136 -14.28 1.52 -1.17
C ILE A 136 -13.07 2.36 -1.55
N GLU A 137 -12.07 1.72 -2.19
CA GLU A 137 -11.04 2.38 -2.98
C GLU A 137 -11.43 2.32 -4.46
N VAL A 138 -11.45 3.46 -5.14
CA VAL A 138 -11.71 3.57 -6.59
C VAL A 138 -10.43 3.92 -7.31
N GLU A 139 -10.09 3.17 -8.37
CA GLU A 139 -8.93 3.42 -9.20
C GLU A 139 -9.33 3.49 -10.68
N LEU A 140 -9.33 4.70 -11.22
CA LEU A 140 -9.48 4.94 -12.66
C LEU A 140 -8.19 4.54 -13.37
N ILE A 141 -8.29 3.68 -14.36
CA ILE A 141 -7.15 3.21 -15.15
C ILE A 141 -7.44 3.52 -16.64
N GLU A 142 -6.71 4.47 -17.19
CA GLU A 142 -6.82 4.89 -18.58
C GLU A 142 -5.47 4.76 -19.30
N GLU A 143 -5.51 4.64 -20.64
CA GLU A 143 -4.29 4.56 -21.43
C GLU A 143 -3.56 5.90 -21.48
N ASN A 144 -4.28 6.99 -21.76
CA ASN A 144 -3.74 8.32 -21.95
C ASN A 144 -4.30 9.28 -20.88
N PHE A 145 -3.53 10.30 -20.56
CA PHE A 145 -3.97 11.36 -19.66
C PHE A 145 -5.16 12.13 -20.27
N ASP A 146 -6.23 12.25 -19.49
CA ASP A 146 -7.41 13.04 -19.82
C ASP A 146 -7.95 13.73 -18.56
N ALA A 147 -7.86 15.06 -18.52
CA ALA A 147 -8.33 15.86 -17.39
C ALA A 147 -9.86 15.75 -17.22
N ASN A 148 -10.62 15.56 -18.29
CA ASN A 148 -12.07 15.38 -18.20
C ASN A 148 -12.44 14.08 -17.49
N ARG A 149 -11.67 13.01 -17.69
CA ARG A 149 -11.87 11.73 -16.98
C ARG A 149 -11.62 11.87 -15.49
N ILE A 150 -10.62 12.67 -15.09
CA ILE A 150 -10.39 12.98 -13.67
C ILE A 150 -11.59 13.73 -13.09
N ALA A 151 -12.06 14.80 -13.75
CA ALA A 151 -13.22 15.56 -13.29
C ALA A 151 -14.51 14.69 -13.20
N GLN A 152 -14.70 13.78 -14.15
CA GLN A 152 -15.81 12.84 -14.14
C GLN A 152 -15.69 11.83 -12.96
N LEU A 153 -14.48 11.37 -12.64
CA LEU A 153 -14.24 10.54 -11.46
C LEU A 153 -14.58 11.30 -10.17
N ASP A 154 -14.11 12.55 -10.05
CA ASP A 154 -14.38 13.38 -8.87
C ASP A 154 -15.88 13.63 -8.68
N THR A 155 -16.60 13.89 -9.77
CA THR A 155 -18.07 14.04 -9.76
C THR A 155 -18.72 12.73 -9.29
N LEU A 156 -18.33 11.59 -9.86
CA LEU A 156 -18.85 10.27 -9.50
C LEU A 156 -18.63 9.98 -8.01
N VAL A 157 -17.45 10.28 -7.47
CA VAL A 157 -17.14 10.09 -6.05
C VAL A 157 -17.98 11.00 -5.16
N THR A 158 -18.15 12.27 -5.56
CA THR A 158 -18.93 13.25 -4.79
C THR A 158 -20.42 12.92 -4.77
N GLU A 159 -20.95 12.42 -5.88
CA GLU A 159 -22.36 12.06 -6.03
C GLU A 159 -22.70 10.66 -5.50
N PHE A 160 -21.67 9.84 -5.18
CA PHE A 160 -21.87 8.49 -4.70
C PHE A 160 -22.57 8.50 -3.34
N ASN A 161 -23.78 7.97 -3.31
CA ASN A 161 -24.60 7.90 -2.11
C ASN A 161 -25.35 6.56 -2.07
N THR A 162 -24.68 5.53 -1.59
CA THR A 162 -25.30 4.20 -1.42
C THR A 162 -25.24 3.81 0.05
N PRO A 163 -26.38 3.50 0.70
CA PRO A 163 -26.41 3.15 2.11
C PRO A 163 -25.46 1.99 2.45
N GLY A 164 -24.66 2.16 3.49
CA GLY A 164 -23.69 1.17 3.97
C GLY A 164 -22.44 1.02 3.10
N LEU A 165 -22.22 1.90 2.12
CA LEU A 165 -21.01 1.97 1.29
C LEU A 165 -20.44 3.38 1.29
N GLU A 166 -19.11 3.51 1.38
CA GLU A 166 -18.42 4.80 1.39
C GLU A 166 -17.14 4.73 0.55
N ILE A 167 -16.98 5.64 -0.39
CA ILE A 167 -15.72 5.81 -1.14
C ILE A 167 -14.80 6.69 -0.30
N VAL A 168 -13.74 6.09 0.26
CA VAL A 168 -12.78 6.80 1.13
C VAL A 168 -11.46 7.11 0.45
N LYS A 169 -11.23 6.51 -0.71
CA LYS A 169 -10.01 6.75 -1.50
C LYS A 169 -10.31 6.60 -2.98
N HIS A 170 -9.84 7.56 -3.77
CA HIS A 170 -9.85 7.44 -5.22
C HIS A 170 -8.56 7.97 -5.83
N ARG A 171 -8.21 7.44 -7.00
CA ARG A 171 -7.05 7.87 -7.78
C ARG A 171 -7.24 7.58 -9.26
N ALA A 172 -6.48 8.30 -10.09
CA ALA A 172 -6.39 8.04 -11.53
C ALA A 172 -4.97 7.62 -11.91
N THR A 173 -4.85 6.56 -12.69
CA THR A 173 -3.61 6.01 -13.21
C THR A 173 -3.65 6.01 -14.74
N PHE A 174 -2.62 6.58 -15.39
CA PHE A 174 -2.50 6.68 -16.83
C PHE A 174 -1.28 5.88 -17.30
N LYS A 175 -1.50 4.81 -18.09
CA LYS A 175 -0.45 3.85 -18.46
C LYS A 175 0.64 4.46 -19.33
N ASN A 176 0.26 5.38 -20.23
CA ASN A 176 1.19 6.01 -21.18
C ASN A 176 1.94 7.22 -20.59
N ARG A 177 1.65 7.62 -19.35
CA ARG A 177 2.33 8.78 -18.72
C ARG A 177 3.84 8.54 -18.56
N LEU A 178 4.26 7.32 -18.24
CA LEU A 178 5.68 6.95 -18.10
C LEU A 178 6.43 6.89 -19.43
N LYS A 179 5.75 6.60 -20.55
CA LYS A 179 6.38 6.59 -21.90
C LYS A 179 6.68 7.98 -22.42
N ALA A 180 5.88 8.98 -22.04
CA ALA A 180 6.11 10.37 -22.42
C ALA A 180 7.32 10.95 -21.65
N THR A 181 7.46 10.65 -20.37
CA THR A 181 8.57 11.15 -19.54
C THR A 181 9.90 10.48 -19.87
N GLY A 182 9.92 9.19 -20.18
CA GLY A 182 11.16 8.47 -20.55
C GLY A 182 11.76 8.89 -21.91
N LYS A 183 10.99 9.56 -22.78
CA LYS A 183 11.48 10.15 -24.04
C LYS A 183 11.99 11.59 -23.89
N LEU A 184 11.73 12.23 -22.76
CA LEU A 184 12.08 13.63 -22.49
C LEU A 184 13.51 13.81 -22.00
N PHE A 185 14.10 12.78 -21.43
CA PHE A 185 15.40 12.84 -20.76
C PHE A 185 16.35 11.77 -21.28
N ASP A 186 17.57 12.18 -21.55
CA ASP A 186 18.66 11.28 -21.95
C ASP A 186 18.99 10.36 -20.76
N ALA A 187 19.23 9.07 -21.03
CA ALA A 187 19.53 8.07 -19.98
C ALA A 187 20.79 8.38 -19.12
N GLN A 188 21.51 9.45 -19.46
CA GLN A 188 22.69 9.92 -18.74
C GLN A 188 22.43 11.09 -17.79
N GLN A 189 21.22 11.68 -17.75
CA GLN A 189 20.88 12.72 -16.79
C GLN A 189 20.41 12.12 -15.46
N HIS A 190 21.11 12.45 -14.37
CA HIS A 190 20.66 12.07 -13.02
C HIS A 190 19.37 12.81 -12.66
N LEU A 191 18.39 12.08 -12.13
CA LEU A 191 17.09 12.64 -11.70
C LEU A 191 17.24 13.77 -10.68
N GLU A 192 18.32 13.76 -9.89
CA GLU A 192 18.63 14.75 -8.85
C GLU A 192 19.03 16.13 -9.43
N ASP A 193 19.46 16.18 -10.70
CA ASP A 193 19.89 17.41 -11.38
C ASP A 193 18.74 18.13 -12.11
N LEU A 194 17.54 17.53 -12.15
CA LEU A 194 16.42 18.06 -12.91
C LEU A 194 15.60 19.07 -12.08
N LYS A 195 15.62 20.31 -12.48
CA LYS A 195 14.75 21.34 -11.87
C LYS A 195 13.29 21.12 -12.32
N PRO A 196 12.32 21.16 -11.41
CA PRO A 196 10.90 20.94 -11.73
C PRO A 196 10.40 21.80 -12.90
N LEU A 197 10.82 23.05 -12.97
CA LEU A 197 10.43 23.99 -14.05
C LEU A 197 10.99 23.57 -15.43
N GLU A 198 12.22 23.05 -15.49
CA GLU A 198 12.83 22.58 -16.75
C GLU A 198 12.09 21.34 -17.30
N VAL A 199 11.73 20.43 -16.40
CA VAL A 199 10.91 19.26 -16.73
C VAL A 199 9.55 19.69 -17.29
N PHE A 200 8.89 20.60 -16.58
CA PHE A 200 7.60 21.13 -16.96
C PHE A 200 7.63 21.87 -18.31
N THR A 201 8.63 22.71 -18.56
CA THR A 201 8.80 23.44 -19.83
C THR A 201 8.96 22.47 -21.00
N LYS A 202 9.82 21.45 -20.87
CA LYS A 202 9.99 20.41 -21.89
C LYS A 202 8.68 19.63 -22.17
N MET A 203 7.89 19.37 -21.13
CA MET A 203 6.57 18.74 -21.31
C MET A 203 5.59 19.62 -22.05
N LEU A 204 5.61 20.95 -21.80
CA LEU A 204 4.76 21.91 -22.53
C LEU A 204 5.16 22.06 -24.00
N GLU A 205 6.44 21.98 -24.32
CA GLU A 205 6.93 22.05 -25.70
C GLU A 205 6.46 20.88 -26.57
N GLN A 206 6.28 19.70 -25.96
CA GLN A 206 5.80 18.50 -26.67
C GLN A 206 4.29 18.50 -26.92
N ASN A 207 3.56 19.41 -26.30
CA ASN A 207 2.12 19.53 -26.47
C ASN A 207 1.78 20.72 -27.36
N SER A 208 0.78 20.56 -28.24
CA SER A 208 0.34 21.57 -29.18
C SER A 208 -0.59 22.62 -28.58
N TYR A 209 -0.18 23.19 -27.43
CA TYR A 209 -0.91 24.31 -26.81
C TYR A 209 -0.58 25.61 -27.50
N ASP A 210 -1.55 26.53 -27.60
CA ASP A 210 -1.30 27.90 -28.05
C ASP A 210 -0.42 28.67 -27.07
N THR A 211 0.17 29.78 -27.54
CA THR A 211 1.14 30.58 -26.78
C THR A 211 0.54 31.17 -25.48
N GLU A 212 -0.75 31.55 -25.50
CA GLU A 212 -1.42 32.16 -24.36
C GLU A 212 -1.66 31.09 -23.28
N THR A 213 -2.12 29.90 -23.67
CA THR A 213 -2.30 28.77 -22.76
C THR A 213 -0.97 28.34 -22.14
N LYS A 214 0.11 28.24 -22.93
CA LYS A 214 1.45 27.91 -22.42
C LYS A 214 1.92 28.90 -21.36
N ALA A 215 1.72 30.20 -21.60
CA ALA A 215 2.11 31.23 -20.63
C ALA A 215 1.32 31.14 -19.32
N LYS A 216 0.00 30.97 -19.38
CA LYS A 216 -0.88 30.82 -18.20
C LYS A 216 -0.53 29.60 -17.35
N VAL A 217 -0.32 28.46 -17.99
CA VAL A 217 0.00 27.20 -17.31
C VAL A 217 1.41 27.22 -16.72
N THR A 218 2.37 27.90 -17.38
CA THR A 218 3.72 28.10 -16.83
C THR A 218 3.67 28.96 -15.57
N LEU A 219 2.92 30.05 -15.57
CA LEU A 219 2.76 30.91 -14.40
C LEU A 219 2.11 30.16 -13.24
N ALA A 220 1.03 29.43 -13.48
CA ALA A 220 0.35 28.63 -12.46
C ALA A 220 1.27 27.54 -11.87
N PHE A 221 2.12 26.93 -12.71
CA PHE A 221 3.11 25.95 -12.22
C PHE A 221 4.18 26.59 -11.34
N GLN A 222 4.67 27.79 -11.69
CA GLN A 222 5.63 28.53 -10.87
C GLN A 222 5.05 28.87 -9.51
N GLU A 223 3.81 29.40 -9.46
CA GLU A 223 3.10 29.69 -8.20
C GLU A 223 2.94 28.43 -7.33
N LEU A 224 2.61 27.29 -7.95
CA LEU A 224 2.49 26.01 -7.24
C LEU A 224 3.83 25.58 -6.62
N VAL A 225 4.94 25.68 -7.37
CA VAL A 225 6.28 25.32 -6.89
C VAL A 225 6.72 26.25 -5.74
N GLU A 226 6.45 27.55 -5.84
CA GLU A 226 6.72 28.49 -4.75
C GLU A 226 5.90 28.16 -3.51
N HIS A 227 4.62 27.83 -3.67
CA HIS A 227 3.76 27.47 -2.55
C HIS A 227 4.24 26.19 -1.84
N LEU A 228 4.64 25.19 -2.59
CA LEU A 228 5.20 23.95 -2.02
C LEU A 228 6.49 24.20 -1.25
N ASN A 229 7.38 25.03 -1.79
CA ASN A 229 8.65 25.35 -1.13
C ASN A 229 8.48 26.22 0.14
N THR A 230 7.37 26.93 0.27
CA THR A 230 7.07 27.75 1.45
C THR A 230 6.29 26.99 2.54
N THR A 231 5.62 25.89 2.17
CA THR A 231 4.75 25.14 3.09
C THR A 231 5.44 23.94 3.74
N ASP A 232 6.56 23.49 3.20
CA ASP A 232 7.37 22.38 3.72
C ASP A 232 8.82 22.85 3.98
N PRO A 233 9.09 23.50 5.11
CA PRO A 233 10.48 23.76 5.52
C PRO A 233 11.08 22.43 5.99
N ALA A 234 12.03 21.87 5.23
CA ALA A 234 12.81 20.69 5.52
C ALA A 234 13.47 20.70 6.93
#